data_7176c82afdc3a1b2845ad0526ef9743d
#
_entry.id   7176c82afdc3a1b2845ad0526ef9743d
#
_cell.length_a   1.000
_cell.length_b   1.000
_cell.length_c   1.000
_cell.angle_alpha   90.00
_cell.angle_beta   90.00
_cell.angle_gamma   90.00
#
_symmetry.space_group_name_H-M   'P 1'
#
loop_
_entity.id
_entity.type
_entity.pdbx_description
1 polymer ?
#
loop_
_entity_poly.entity_id
_entity_poly.type
_entity_poly.pdbx_seq_one_letter_code
_entity_poly.pdbx_strand_id
1 'polypeptide(L)'
;MKKILVTGGCGYIGSHTIVDLVQNGYDVICVDNNSRSDTRLLEGAEKILNRKIKNYKVDLCNYDDTFAVIQENPDITGVIHFAAYKAVGESVEKPLMYFENNLMSLINLLKCVQEFKIPH
;
A
#
# COMPACT_ATOMS: atom_id res chain seq x y z
N MET A 1 -12.06 3.54 15.68
CA MET A 1 -11.69 4.01 14.33
C MET A 1 -11.19 2.82 13.52
N LYS A 2 -11.71 2.63 12.32
CA LYS A 2 -11.27 1.54 11.44
C LYS A 2 -9.95 1.90 10.78
N LYS A 3 -9.02 0.95 10.74
CA LYS A 3 -7.71 1.13 10.12
C LYS A 3 -7.68 0.48 8.75
N ILE A 4 -7.26 1.24 7.75
CA ILE A 4 -7.11 0.80 6.36
C ILE A 4 -5.63 0.78 5.99
N LEU A 5 -5.18 -0.32 5.41
CA LEU A 5 -3.86 -0.41 4.80
C LEU A 5 -3.96 0.02 3.34
N VAL A 6 -3.19 1.03 2.96
CA VAL A 6 -3.11 1.49 1.57
C VAL A 6 -1.74 1.11 1.02
N THR A 7 -1.71 0.23 0.05
CA THR A 7 -0.47 -0.09 -0.65
C THR A 7 -0.27 0.88 -1.80
N GLY A 8 0.97 1.27 -2.05
CA GLY A 8 1.24 2.29 -3.05
C GLY A 8 0.81 3.69 -2.62
N GLY A 9 0.77 3.93 -1.30
CA GLY A 9 0.29 5.20 -0.75
C GLY A 9 1.16 6.40 -1.05
N CYS A 10 2.41 6.21 -1.48
CA CYS A 10 3.29 7.29 -1.91
C CYS A 10 3.08 7.68 -3.38
N GLY A 11 2.26 6.93 -4.12
CA GLY A 11 1.89 7.27 -5.50
C GLY A 11 0.82 8.34 -5.56
N TYR A 12 0.52 8.77 -6.79
CA TYR A 12 -0.46 9.84 -7.02
C TYR A 12 -1.86 9.47 -6.51
N ILE A 13 -2.39 8.35 -6.98
CA ILE A 13 -3.74 7.91 -6.59
C ILE A 13 -3.77 7.51 -5.11
N GLY A 14 -2.76 6.80 -4.65
CA GLY A 14 -2.68 6.34 -3.26
C GLY A 14 -2.65 7.50 -2.27
N SER A 15 -1.84 8.52 -2.53
CA SER A 15 -1.76 9.68 -1.62
C SER A 15 -3.07 10.46 -1.56
N HIS A 16 -3.78 10.61 -2.67
CA HIS A 16 -5.09 11.25 -2.70
C HIS A 16 -6.14 10.42 -1.95
N THR A 17 -6.07 9.10 -2.09
CA THR A 17 -6.96 8.18 -1.37
C THR A 17 -6.73 8.26 0.14
N ILE A 18 -5.47 8.38 0.58
CA ILE A 18 -5.16 8.55 2.01
C ILE A 18 -5.82 9.81 2.56
N VAL A 19 -5.73 10.94 1.84
CA VAL A 19 -6.38 12.18 2.27
C VAL A 19 -7.88 11.96 2.45
N ASP A 20 -8.51 11.36 1.46
CA ASP A 20 -9.96 11.12 1.49
C ASP A 20 -10.36 10.21 2.66
N LEU A 21 -9.63 9.12 2.87
CA LEU A 21 -9.92 8.20 3.97
C LEU A 21 -9.80 8.86 5.33
N VAL A 22 -8.73 9.60 5.57
CA VAL A 22 -8.53 10.26 6.87
C VAL A 22 -9.59 11.32 7.11
N GLN A 23 -9.94 12.09 6.09
CA GLN A 23 -11.00 13.10 6.19
C GLN A 23 -12.37 12.49 6.49
N ASN A 24 -12.55 11.22 6.15
CA ASN A 24 -13.79 10.48 6.42
C ASN A 24 -13.71 9.61 7.69
N GLY A 25 -12.74 9.85 8.54
CA GLY A 25 -12.68 9.25 9.87
C GLY A 25 -11.96 7.90 9.97
N TYR A 26 -11.27 7.47 8.90
CA TYR A 26 -10.47 6.25 8.95
C TYR A 26 -9.06 6.54 9.43
N ASP A 27 -8.47 5.59 10.14
CA ASP A 27 -7.03 5.57 10.38
C ASP A 27 -6.36 4.85 9.22
N VAL A 28 -5.19 5.31 8.80
CA VAL A 28 -4.52 4.79 7.61
C VAL A 28 -3.06 4.49 7.89
N ILE A 29 -2.60 3.34 7.43
CA ILE A 29 -1.18 3.05 7.28
C ILE A 29 -0.88 2.81 5.81
N CYS A 30 0.35 3.08 5.40
CA CYS A 30 0.79 2.98 4.03
C CYS A 30 1.91 1.95 3.91
N VAL A 31 1.92 1.20 2.81
CA VAL A 31 3.06 0.37 2.41
C VAL A 31 3.48 0.79 1.01
N ASP A 32 4.72 1.23 0.87
CA ASP A 32 5.29 1.59 -0.42
C ASP A 32 6.81 1.45 -0.32
N ASN A 33 7.42 0.67 -1.20
CA ASN A 33 8.87 0.49 -1.20
C ASN A 33 9.61 1.66 -1.85
N ASN A 34 8.87 2.63 -2.39
CA ASN A 34 9.40 3.84 -3.04
C ASN A 34 10.29 3.56 -4.26
N SER A 35 10.15 2.38 -4.89
CA SER A 35 10.92 2.05 -6.09
C SER A 35 10.47 2.84 -7.32
N ARG A 36 9.21 3.28 -7.34
CA ARG A 36 8.59 4.03 -8.46
C ARG A 36 8.08 5.40 -8.03
N SER A 37 8.27 5.77 -6.77
CA SER A 37 7.84 7.03 -6.19
C SER A 37 8.78 7.42 -5.07
N ASP A 38 8.67 8.64 -4.61
CA ASP A 38 9.34 9.09 -3.39
C ASP A 38 8.27 9.49 -2.35
N THR A 39 8.70 10.08 -1.25
CA THR A 39 7.79 10.43 -0.16
C THR A 39 7.11 11.78 -0.32
N ARG A 40 7.36 12.54 -1.41
CA ARG A 40 6.88 13.92 -1.55
C ARG A 40 5.36 14.01 -1.58
N LEU A 41 4.69 13.10 -2.29
CA LEU A 41 3.22 13.10 -2.34
C LEU A 41 2.62 12.76 -0.99
N LEU A 42 3.22 11.81 -0.27
CA LEU A 42 2.77 11.46 1.08
C LEU A 42 2.99 12.63 2.05
N GLU A 43 4.13 13.30 1.97
CA GLU A 43 4.40 14.51 2.76
C GLU A 43 3.38 15.61 2.47
N GLY A 44 2.98 15.77 1.21
CA GLY A 44 1.91 16.69 0.83
C GLY A 44 0.58 16.33 1.47
N ALA A 45 0.23 15.05 1.47
CA ALA A 45 -0.98 14.56 2.14
C ALA A 45 -0.93 14.83 3.65
N GLU A 46 0.21 14.57 4.28
CA GLU A 46 0.40 14.87 5.71
C GLU A 46 0.22 16.33 6.04
N LYS A 47 0.68 17.23 5.17
CA LYS A 47 0.48 18.68 5.34
C LYS A 47 -1.00 19.05 5.25
N ILE A 48 -1.71 18.51 4.28
CA ILE A 48 -3.15 18.76 4.12
C ILE A 48 -3.91 18.28 5.34
N LEU A 49 -3.57 17.12 5.86
CA LEU A 49 -4.24 16.48 6.99
C LEU A 49 -3.76 16.99 8.35
N ASN A 50 -2.65 17.71 8.38
CA ASN A 50 -1.98 18.16 9.61
C ASN A 50 -1.70 17.00 10.56
N ARG A 51 -1.25 15.85 10.04
CA ARG A 51 -0.87 14.68 10.82
C ARG A 51 0.09 13.79 10.04
N LYS A 52 0.84 12.97 10.77
CA LYS A 52 1.76 12.00 10.15
C LYS A 52 1.03 10.75 9.74
N ILE A 53 1.46 10.19 8.60
CA ILE A 53 0.98 8.90 8.09
C ILE A 53 2.16 7.93 8.09
N LYS A 54 2.02 6.82 8.79
CA LYS A 54 3.07 5.80 8.84
C LYS A 54 3.19 5.14 7.47
N ASN A 55 4.39 5.20 6.88
CA ASN A 55 4.73 4.42 5.70
C ASN A 55 5.73 3.33 6.06
N TYR A 56 5.39 2.10 5.75
CA TYR A 56 6.32 0.97 5.83
C TYR A 56 6.98 0.81 4.47
N LYS A 57 8.29 1.03 4.41
CA LYS A 57 9.06 0.86 3.17
C LYS A 57 9.35 -0.62 2.98
N VAL A 58 8.37 -1.35 2.47
CA VAL A 58 8.40 -2.80 2.31
C VAL A 58 8.06 -3.16 0.88
N ASP A 59 8.76 -4.14 0.33
CA ASP A 59 8.44 -4.76 -0.94
C ASP A 59 7.40 -5.87 -0.69
N LEU A 60 6.20 -5.70 -1.24
CA LEU A 60 5.12 -6.67 -1.10
C LEU A 60 5.43 -8.02 -1.75
N CYS A 61 6.44 -8.10 -2.61
CA CYS A 61 6.93 -9.37 -3.13
C CYS A 61 7.67 -10.20 -2.07
N ASN A 62 8.06 -9.56 -0.96
CA ASN A 62 8.63 -10.26 0.19
C ASN A 62 7.50 -10.59 1.18
N TYR A 63 7.13 -11.87 1.23
CA TYR A 63 6.01 -12.30 2.07
C TYR A 63 6.24 -12.05 3.56
N ASP A 64 7.45 -12.38 4.05
CA ASP A 64 7.74 -12.25 5.48
C ASP A 64 7.66 -10.80 5.96
N ASP A 65 8.17 -9.86 5.16
CA ASP A 65 8.09 -8.43 5.48
C ASP A 65 6.64 -7.93 5.42
N THR A 66 5.87 -8.39 4.44
CA THR A 66 4.45 -8.06 4.32
C THR A 66 3.66 -8.58 5.53
N PHE A 67 3.92 -9.82 5.90
CA PHE A 67 3.30 -10.44 7.07
C PHE A 67 3.59 -9.64 8.35
N ALA A 68 4.85 -9.23 8.52
CA ALA A 68 5.26 -8.49 9.71
C ALA A 68 4.52 -7.15 9.86
N VAL A 69 4.30 -6.43 8.75
CA VAL A 69 3.54 -5.17 8.78
C VAL A 69 2.12 -5.40 9.29
N ILE A 70 1.45 -6.42 8.79
CA ILE A 70 0.07 -6.70 9.18
C ILE A 70 0.01 -7.23 10.61
N GLN A 71 0.98 -8.04 11.01
CA GLN A 71 1.07 -8.54 12.38
C GLN A 71 1.22 -7.41 13.41
N GLU A 72 1.97 -6.35 13.06
CA GLU A 72 2.12 -5.17 13.92
C GLU A 72 0.82 -4.34 14.02
N ASN A 73 -0.10 -4.54 13.09
CA ASN A 73 -1.32 -3.74 12.99
C ASN A 73 -2.56 -4.64 12.98
N PRO A 74 -2.85 -5.33 14.09
CA PRO A 74 -3.96 -6.30 14.14
C PRO A 74 -5.34 -5.67 14.00
N ASP A 75 -5.44 -4.36 14.08
CA ASP A 75 -6.67 -3.60 13.94
C ASP A 75 -6.98 -3.19 12.49
N ILE A 76 -6.22 -3.65 11.50
CA ILE A 76 -6.53 -3.44 10.10
C ILE A 76 -7.86 -4.13 9.76
N THR A 77 -8.80 -3.38 9.18
CA THR A 77 -10.10 -3.89 8.75
C THR A 77 -10.27 -3.93 7.25
N GLY A 78 -9.38 -3.30 6.49
CA GLY A 78 -9.45 -3.31 5.04
C GLY A 78 -8.12 -2.98 4.40
N VAL A 79 -7.98 -3.39 3.14
CA VAL A 79 -6.78 -3.14 2.32
C VAL A 79 -7.23 -2.54 1.00
N ILE A 80 -6.60 -1.44 0.61
CA ILE A 80 -6.73 -0.87 -0.74
C ILE A 80 -5.37 -1.01 -1.43
N HIS A 81 -5.33 -1.76 -2.51
CA HIS A 81 -4.08 -2.15 -3.16
C HIS A 81 -3.85 -1.37 -4.44
N PHE A 82 -2.97 -0.38 -4.38
CA PHE A 82 -2.53 0.38 -5.56
C PHE A 82 -1.09 0.07 -5.99
N ALA A 83 -0.34 -0.64 -5.16
CA ALA A 83 1.07 -0.92 -5.46
C ALA A 83 1.19 -1.87 -6.65
N ALA A 84 1.74 -1.38 -7.74
CA ALA A 84 1.95 -2.15 -8.96
C ALA A 84 2.87 -1.37 -9.91
N TYR A 85 3.49 -2.08 -10.84
CA TYR A 85 4.13 -1.44 -11.99
C TYR A 85 3.05 -1.15 -13.04
N LYS A 86 2.96 0.09 -13.52
CA LYS A 86 1.84 0.58 -14.32
C LYS A 86 2.23 1.21 -15.66
N ALA A 87 3.52 1.26 -16.00
CA ALA A 87 3.98 1.86 -17.25
C ALA A 87 3.69 0.92 -18.43
N VAL A 88 2.80 1.32 -19.33
CA VAL A 88 2.35 0.49 -20.45
C VAL A 88 3.52 0.09 -21.35
N GLY A 89 4.38 1.02 -21.73
CA GLY A 89 5.55 0.72 -22.57
C GLY A 89 6.48 -0.31 -21.93
N GLU A 90 6.78 -0.12 -20.65
CA GLU A 90 7.64 -1.04 -19.91
C GLU A 90 7.00 -2.42 -19.77
N SER A 91 5.68 -2.51 -19.63
CA SER A 91 4.99 -3.79 -19.51
C SER A 91 5.08 -4.62 -20.80
N VAL A 92 5.17 -3.97 -21.95
CA VAL A 92 5.38 -4.64 -23.24
C VAL A 92 6.81 -5.12 -23.39
N GLU A 93 7.79 -4.31 -22.94
CA GLU A 93 9.21 -4.65 -23.03
C GLU A 93 9.64 -5.68 -21.99
N LYS A 94 9.06 -5.65 -20.80
CA LYS A 94 9.44 -6.49 -19.65
C LYS A 94 8.22 -7.17 -19.02
N PRO A 95 7.49 -8.00 -19.78
CA PRO A 95 6.23 -8.56 -19.28
C PRO A 95 6.40 -9.48 -18.06
N LEU A 96 7.47 -10.26 -17.99
CA LEU A 96 7.70 -11.16 -16.86
C LEU A 96 7.94 -10.39 -15.57
N MET A 97 8.66 -9.26 -15.64
CA MET A 97 8.87 -8.39 -14.48
C MET A 97 7.54 -7.86 -13.93
N TYR A 98 6.63 -7.47 -14.84
CA TYR A 98 5.30 -6.98 -14.45
C TYR A 98 4.45 -8.09 -13.84
N PHE A 99 4.45 -9.28 -14.44
CA PHE A 99 3.73 -10.42 -13.88
C PHE A 99 4.27 -10.79 -12.49
N GLU A 100 5.58 -10.92 -12.35
CA GLU A 100 6.19 -11.25 -11.07
C GLU A 100 5.82 -10.24 -10.00
N ASN A 101 6.07 -8.95 -10.27
CA ASN A 101 5.83 -7.92 -9.27
C ASN A 101 4.34 -7.80 -8.94
N ASN A 102 3.49 -7.68 -9.97
CA ASN A 102 2.08 -7.35 -9.74
C ASN A 102 1.30 -8.54 -9.19
N LEU A 103 1.57 -9.75 -9.66
CA LEU A 103 0.90 -10.94 -9.16
C LEU A 103 1.43 -11.38 -7.80
N MET A 104 2.74 -11.37 -7.60
CA MET A 104 3.32 -11.80 -6.32
C MET A 104 2.92 -10.88 -5.18
N SER A 105 2.91 -9.57 -5.40
CA SER A 105 2.47 -8.62 -4.38
C SER A 105 0.99 -8.85 -4.00
N LEU A 106 0.14 -9.08 -4.98
CA LEU A 106 -1.27 -9.37 -4.73
C LEU A 106 -1.45 -10.70 -3.99
N ILE A 107 -0.76 -11.75 -4.42
CA ILE A 107 -0.83 -13.06 -3.78
C ILE A 107 -0.41 -12.98 -2.31
N ASN A 108 0.69 -12.29 -2.03
CA ASN A 108 1.17 -12.14 -0.66
C ASN A 108 0.17 -11.39 0.22
N LEU A 109 -0.45 -10.33 -0.32
CA LEU A 109 -1.51 -9.61 0.40
C LEU A 109 -2.72 -10.51 0.66
N LEU A 110 -3.15 -11.27 -0.34
CA LEU A 110 -4.30 -12.17 -0.18
C LEU A 110 -4.04 -13.25 0.86
N LYS A 111 -2.83 -13.79 0.92
CA LYS A 111 -2.44 -14.73 1.97
C LYS A 111 -2.57 -14.10 3.36
N CYS A 112 -2.13 -12.85 3.50
CA CYS A 112 -2.24 -12.13 4.77
C CYS A 112 -3.70 -11.81 5.11
N VAL A 113 -4.49 -11.40 4.13
CA VAL A 113 -5.93 -11.15 4.33
C VAL A 113 -6.62 -12.41 4.85
N GLN A 114 -6.28 -13.57 4.30
CA GLN A 114 -6.81 -14.85 4.74
C GLN A 114 -6.35 -15.21 6.15
N GLU A 115 -5.05 -15.10 6.43
CA GLU A 115 -4.45 -15.46 7.71
C GLU A 115 -4.99 -14.60 8.85
N PHE A 116 -5.08 -13.30 8.64
CA PHE A 116 -5.53 -12.35 9.67
C PHE A 116 -7.02 -12.06 9.62
N LYS A 117 -7.76 -12.70 8.72
CA LYS A 117 -9.22 -12.57 8.56
C LYS A 117 -9.66 -11.11 8.39
N ILE A 118 -8.96 -10.37 7.54
CA ILE A 118 -9.28 -8.99 7.23
C ILE A 118 -10.57 -8.98 6.38
N PRO A 119 -11.63 -8.27 6.80
CA PRO A 119 -12.96 -8.40 6.15
C PRO A 119 -13.08 -7.71 4.78
N HIS A 120 -12.24 -6.71 4.46
CA HIS A 120 -12.39 -5.92 3.23
C HIS A 120 -11.08 -5.73 2.47
#